data_8fa2a95bcc72aefc888d8469b79b9832
#
_entry.id   8fa2a95bcc72aefc888d8469b79b9832
#
_cell.length_a   1.000
_cell.length_b   1.000
_cell.length_c   1.000
_cell.angle_alpha   90.00
_cell.angle_beta   90.00
_cell.angle_gamma   90.00
#
_symmetry.space_group_name_H-M   'P 1'
#
loop_
_entity.id
_entity.type
_entity.pdbx_description
1 polymer ?
#
loop_
_entity_poly.entity_id
_entity_poly.type
_entity_poly.pdbx_seq_one_letter_code
_entity_poly.pdbx_strand_id
1 'polypeptide(L)'
;ETLGPVRLPAIGEHYASNFAAAAGLALAMGAAPKSLQRGLARFAPVNGRGKVHQILPNAWLVDDSYNANPDSVLAAVKALAGLEGARLIVLGDMGEVGDQGPAFHQEVLQKASQAGIEEIWLLGEAMTSAGRRLGIGRSFADLPALSAALQDFFEKVPPGQPPLDLQAQAPALTAWVKGSRFMRLERLVNGLLSHYAKGLACSC
;
A
#
# COMPACT_ATOMS: atom_id res chain seq x y z
N GLU A 1 -30.74 -6.41 15.40
CA GLU A 1 -30.66 -6.22 13.94
C GLU A 1 -29.25 -6.63 13.48
N THR A 2 -29.15 -7.50 12.50
CA THR A 2 -27.90 -7.90 11.88
C THR A 2 -27.61 -6.94 10.73
N LEU A 3 -26.44 -6.30 10.75
CA LEU A 3 -25.92 -5.67 9.55
C LEU A 3 -25.59 -6.78 8.56
N GLY A 4 -26.14 -6.74 7.36
CA GLY A 4 -25.76 -7.65 6.29
C GLY A 4 -24.26 -7.54 5.93
N PRO A 5 -23.77 -8.26 4.92
CA PRO A 5 -22.39 -8.19 4.50
C PRO A 5 -22.01 -6.75 4.17
N VAL A 6 -20.87 -6.31 4.70
CA VAL A 6 -20.35 -4.95 4.58
C VAL A 6 -19.07 -5.01 3.73
N ARG A 7 -19.04 -4.22 2.65
CA ARG A 7 -17.86 -4.11 1.78
C ARG A 7 -17.07 -2.85 2.14
N LEU A 8 -15.77 -3.02 2.44
CA LEU A 8 -14.86 -1.93 2.78
C LEU A 8 -14.13 -1.46 1.52
N PRO A 9 -14.08 -0.16 1.21
CA PRO A 9 -13.30 0.36 0.09
C PRO A 9 -11.81 0.52 0.47
N ALA A 10 -11.20 -0.54 1.00
CA ALA A 10 -9.81 -0.55 1.46
C ALA A 10 -9.28 -1.99 1.42
N ILE A 11 -7.97 -2.14 1.16
CA ILE A 11 -7.30 -3.43 1.02
C ILE A 11 -6.66 -3.82 2.36
N GLY A 12 -7.01 -5.00 2.89
CA GLY A 12 -6.40 -5.60 4.08
C GLY A 12 -7.36 -5.78 5.27
N GLU A 13 -7.18 -6.87 5.99
CA GLU A 13 -8.03 -7.25 7.14
C GLU A 13 -8.01 -6.25 8.30
N HIS A 14 -6.91 -5.50 8.46
CA HIS A 14 -6.79 -4.48 9.50
C HIS A 14 -7.85 -3.37 9.35
N TYR A 15 -8.33 -3.09 8.12
CA TYR A 15 -9.44 -2.15 7.92
C TYR A 15 -10.77 -2.72 8.44
N ALA A 16 -10.99 -4.04 8.33
CA ALA A 16 -12.17 -4.67 8.89
C ALA A 16 -12.18 -4.56 10.42
N SER A 17 -11.02 -4.80 11.07
CA SER A 17 -10.87 -4.63 12.53
C SER A 17 -11.10 -3.17 12.96
N ASN A 18 -10.53 -2.20 12.24
CA ASN A 18 -10.73 -0.78 12.51
C ASN A 18 -12.19 -0.37 12.33
N PHE A 19 -12.84 -0.87 11.28
CA PHE A 19 -14.28 -0.63 11.07
C PHE A 19 -15.12 -1.24 12.20
N ALA A 20 -14.84 -2.47 12.62
CA ALA A 20 -15.56 -3.11 13.72
C ALA A 20 -15.44 -2.32 15.03
N ALA A 21 -14.24 -1.82 15.35
CA ALA A 21 -14.02 -0.97 16.53
C ALA A 21 -14.79 0.36 16.42
N ALA A 22 -14.72 1.04 15.28
CA ALA A 22 -15.43 2.29 15.04
C ALA A 22 -16.96 2.10 15.08
N ALA A 23 -17.46 1.01 14.49
CA ALA A 23 -18.87 0.65 14.53
C ALA A 23 -19.36 0.36 15.94
N GLY A 24 -18.57 -0.40 16.74
CA GLY A 24 -18.88 -0.67 18.15
C GLY A 24 -18.98 0.61 18.98
N LEU A 25 -18.02 1.53 18.81
CA LEU A 25 -18.07 2.83 19.48
C LEU A 25 -19.29 3.67 19.07
N ALA A 26 -19.56 3.75 17.76
CA ALA A 26 -20.72 4.51 17.27
C ALA A 26 -22.04 3.96 17.81
N LEU A 27 -22.21 2.63 17.84
CA LEU A 27 -23.40 1.99 18.41
C LEU A 27 -23.52 2.25 19.93
N ALA A 28 -22.40 2.16 20.67
CA ALA A 28 -22.39 2.49 22.10
C ALA A 28 -22.76 3.94 22.38
N MET A 29 -22.48 4.85 21.44
CA MET A 29 -22.90 6.27 21.50
C MET A 29 -24.33 6.51 20.98
N GLY A 30 -25.08 5.45 20.67
CA GLY A 30 -26.48 5.54 20.26
C GLY A 30 -26.72 5.73 18.75
N ALA A 31 -25.72 5.53 17.92
CA ALA A 31 -25.91 5.55 16.47
C ALA A 31 -26.81 4.38 16.01
N ALA A 32 -27.75 4.65 15.11
CA ALA A 32 -28.57 3.61 14.53
C ALA A 32 -27.74 2.70 13.59
N PRO A 33 -27.95 1.36 13.55
CA PRO A 33 -27.20 0.46 12.68
C PRO A 33 -27.17 0.88 11.21
N LYS A 34 -28.27 1.40 10.67
CA LYS A 34 -28.35 1.92 9.29
C LYS A 34 -27.39 3.12 9.03
N SER A 35 -26.99 3.84 10.08
CA SER A 35 -26.02 4.95 9.95
C SER A 35 -24.62 4.44 9.64
N LEU A 36 -24.27 3.24 10.08
CA LEU A 36 -22.97 2.60 9.81
C LEU A 36 -22.81 2.32 8.31
N GLN A 37 -23.85 1.79 7.65
CA GLN A 37 -23.84 1.56 6.20
C GLN A 37 -23.68 2.87 5.42
N ARG A 38 -24.39 3.92 5.83
CA ARG A 38 -24.28 5.25 5.20
C ARG A 38 -22.90 5.88 5.42
N GLY A 39 -22.33 5.71 6.60
CA GLY A 39 -20.97 6.16 6.92
C GLY A 39 -19.94 5.44 6.06
N LEU A 40 -20.08 4.13 5.92
CA LEU A 40 -19.19 3.31 5.13
C LEU A 40 -19.25 3.62 3.63
N ALA A 41 -20.44 3.89 3.08
CA ALA A 41 -20.61 4.29 1.68
C ALA A 41 -19.90 5.63 1.35
N ARG A 42 -19.60 6.44 2.37
CA ARG A 42 -18.86 7.70 2.24
C ARG A 42 -17.40 7.61 2.68
N PHE A 43 -17.00 6.44 3.20
CA PHE A 43 -15.63 6.25 3.66
C PHE A 43 -14.68 6.21 2.48
N ALA A 44 -13.61 6.97 2.57
CA ALA A 44 -12.47 6.87 1.68
C ALA A 44 -11.20 6.89 2.54
N PRO A 45 -10.22 6.02 2.27
CA PRO A 45 -8.94 6.08 2.95
C PRO A 45 -8.29 7.45 2.78
N VAL A 46 -7.67 7.95 3.85
CA VAL A 46 -6.91 9.21 3.80
C VAL A 46 -5.62 8.98 3.03
N ASN A 47 -5.11 10.02 2.38
CA ASN A 47 -3.82 9.95 1.69
C ASN A 47 -2.74 9.41 2.64
N GLY A 48 -1.89 8.53 2.13
CA GLY A 48 -0.83 7.88 2.89
C GLY A 48 -1.28 6.75 3.82
N ARG A 49 -2.56 6.39 3.81
CA ARG A 49 -3.11 5.32 4.66
C ARG A 49 -3.86 4.26 3.84
N GLY A 50 -3.13 3.57 2.98
CA GLY A 50 -3.66 2.48 2.16
C GLY A 50 -4.64 2.94 1.06
N LYS A 51 -4.54 4.19 0.63
CA LYS A 51 -5.35 4.69 -0.47
C LYS A 51 -4.91 4.10 -1.79
N VAL A 52 -5.84 3.50 -2.52
CA VAL A 52 -5.58 2.93 -3.84
C VAL A 52 -5.75 4.00 -4.92
N HIS A 53 -4.75 4.10 -5.78
CA HIS A 53 -4.76 4.94 -6.97
C HIS A 53 -4.57 4.08 -8.20
N GLN A 54 -5.44 4.25 -9.19
CA GLN A 54 -5.24 3.65 -10.50
C GLN A 54 -4.22 4.49 -11.27
N ILE A 55 -3.05 3.90 -11.54
CA ILE A 55 -1.96 4.55 -12.28
C ILE A 55 -2.11 4.31 -13.79
N LEU A 56 -2.41 3.07 -14.15
CA LEU A 56 -2.73 2.63 -15.51
C LEU A 56 -4.03 1.82 -15.46
N PRO A 57 -4.66 1.52 -16.60
CA PRO A 57 -5.91 0.77 -16.64
C PRO A 57 -5.86 -0.55 -15.85
N ASN A 58 -4.70 -1.21 -15.82
CA ASN A 58 -4.48 -2.51 -15.16
C ASN A 58 -3.37 -2.46 -14.11
N ALA A 59 -3.01 -1.28 -13.58
CA ALA A 59 -2.00 -1.14 -12.53
C ALA A 59 -2.45 -0.19 -11.41
N TRP A 60 -2.29 -0.64 -10.18
CA TRP A 60 -2.62 0.09 -8.96
C TRP A 60 -1.38 0.50 -8.18
N LEU A 61 -1.47 1.67 -7.57
CA LEU A 61 -0.54 2.17 -6.57
C LEU A 61 -1.27 2.31 -5.24
N VAL A 62 -0.85 1.60 -4.22
CA VAL A 62 -1.37 1.73 -2.85
C VAL A 62 -0.48 2.70 -2.09
N ASP A 63 -1.03 3.86 -1.77
CA ASP A 63 -0.37 4.90 -0.97
C ASP A 63 -0.54 4.61 0.53
N ASP A 64 0.46 4.01 1.14
CA ASP A 64 0.57 3.77 2.58
C ASP A 64 1.83 4.46 3.17
N SER A 65 2.13 5.64 2.61
CA SER A 65 3.38 6.37 2.80
C SER A 65 3.44 7.22 4.08
N TYR A 66 2.35 7.29 4.87
CA TYR A 66 2.29 8.18 6.02
C TYR A 66 3.22 7.77 7.17
N ASN A 67 3.22 6.49 7.52
CA ASN A 67 4.07 5.95 8.58
C ASN A 67 4.30 4.44 8.43
N ALA A 68 5.36 3.93 9.05
CA ALA A 68 5.69 2.51 9.08
C ALA A 68 6.21 2.11 10.46
N ASN A 69 5.65 1.02 10.98
CA ASN A 69 6.16 0.23 12.10
C ASN A 69 6.08 -1.26 11.72
N PRO A 70 6.71 -2.17 12.45
CA PRO A 70 6.76 -3.58 12.10
C PRO A 70 5.38 -4.19 11.83
N ASP A 71 4.43 -4.03 12.74
CA ASP A 71 3.08 -4.59 12.61
C ASP A 71 2.34 -4.07 11.38
N SER A 72 2.45 -2.77 11.11
CA SER A 72 1.78 -2.16 9.97
C SER A 72 2.43 -2.56 8.64
N VAL A 73 3.74 -2.80 8.61
CA VAL A 73 4.43 -3.35 7.43
C VAL A 73 4.02 -4.80 7.19
N LEU A 74 3.97 -5.63 8.24
CA LEU A 74 3.50 -7.01 8.12
C LEU A 74 2.03 -7.10 7.67
N ALA A 75 1.18 -6.19 8.13
CA ALA A 75 -0.20 -6.09 7.66
C ALA A 75 -0.28 -5.74 6.17
N ALA A 76 0.58 -4.81 5.70
CA ALA A 76 0.68 -4.45 4.28
C ALA A 76 1.20 -5.62 3.43
N VAL A 77 2.24 -6.32 3.89
CA VAL A 77 2.77 -7.54 3.26
C VAL A 77 1.67 -8.61 3.12
N LYS A 78 0.95 -8.90 4.20
CA LYS A 78 -0.16 -9.88 4.18
C LYS A 78 -1.25 -9.46 3.20
N ALA A 79 -1.62 -8.18 3.20
CA ALA A 79 -2.65 -7.64 2.32
C ALA A 79 -2.24 -7.72 0.84
N LEU A 80 -1.00 -7.33 0.52
CA LEU A 80 -0.47 -7.39 -0.85
C LEU A 80 -0.33 -8.84 -1.33
N ALA A 81 0.17 -9.74 -0.48
CA ALA A 81 0.32 -11.15 -0.81
C ALA A 81 -1.00 -11.86 -1.14
N GLY A 82 -2.12 -11.37 -0.61
CA GLY A 82 -3.47 -11.87 -0.91
C GLY A 82 -4.07 -11.34 -2.22
N LEU A 83 -3.39 -10.45 -2.92
CA LEU A 83 -3.85 -9.94 -4.22
C LEU A 83 -3.34 -10.82 -5.36
N GLU A 84 -4.13 -10.89 -6.42
CA GLU A 84 -3.72 -11.51 -7.68
C GLU A 84 -2.86 -10.54 -8.51
N GLY A 85 -2.20 -11.06 -9.56
CA GLY A 85 -1.31 -10.30 -10.42
C GLY A 85 0.10 -10.14 -9.85
N ALA A 86 0.93 -9.35 -10.53
CA ALA A 86 2.29 -9.03 -10.08
C ALA A 86 2.24 -8.07 -8.89
N ARG A 87 3.14 -8.28 -7.93
CA ARG A 87 3.15 -7.56 -6.66
C ARG A 87 4.51 -6.93 -6.41
N LEU A 88 4.50 -5.63 -6.20
CA LEU A 88 5.68 -4.87 -5.84
C LEU A 88 5.44 -4.16 -4.50
N ILE A 89 6.40 -4.26 -3.58
CA ILE A 89 6.40 -3.46 -2.35
C ILE A 89 7.63 -2.57 -2.29
N VAL A 90 7.41 -1.29 -2.06
CA VAL A 90 8.45 -0.30 -1.74
C VAL A 90 8.46 -0.12 -0.24
N LEU A 91 9.57 -0.44 0.40
CA LEU A 91 9.76 -0.29 1.84
C LEU A 91 10.83 0.76 2.13
N GLY A 92 10.41 1.81 2.83
CA GLY A 92 11.30 2.77 3.47
C GLY A 92 11.65 2.37 4.90
N ASP A 93 12.61 3.08 5.51
CA ASP A 93 12.99 2.85 6.89
C ASP A 93 11.78 2.98 7.84
N MET A 94 11.77 2.14 8.87
CA MET A 94 10.84 2.25 10.00
C MET A 94 11.49 3.09 11.11
N GLY A 95 10.75 4.10 11.56
CA GLY A 95 11.13 4.93 12.71
C GLY A 95 10.54 4.43 14.02
N GLU A 96 11.00 5.02 15.12
CA GLU A 96 10.47 4.77 16.47
C GLU A 96 10.55 3.29 16.91
N VAL A 97 11.55 2.56 16.38
CA VAL A 97 11.74 1.12 16.63
C VAL A 97 12.83 0.81 17.67
N GLY A 98 13.49 1.86 18.22
CA GLY A 98 14.53 1.72 19.23
C GLY A 98 15.68 0.82 18.81
N ASP A 99 16.35 0.22 19.79
CA ASP A 99 17.54 -0.64 19.57
C ASP A 99 17.23 -1.92 18.77
N GLN A 100 15.98 -2.32 18.70
CA GLN A 100 15.55 -3.49 17.93
C GLN A 100 15.33 -3.17 16.44
N GLY A 101 15.54 -1.93 16.03
CA GLY A 101 15.35 -1.49 14.65
C GLY A 101 15.97 -2.41 13.60
N PRO A 102 17.27 -2.79 13.70
CA PRO A 102 17.88 -3.71 12.75
C PRO A 102 17.20 -5.07 12.65
N ALA A 103 16.73 -5.62 13.77
CA ALA A 103 16.03 -6.91 13.79
C ALA A 103 14.66 -6.81 13.13
N PHE A 104 13.90 -5.76 13.42
CA PHE A 104 12.58 -5.53 12.81
C PHE A 104 12.67 -5.32 11.30
N HIS A 105 13.68 -4.57 10.80
CA HIS A 105 13.88 -4.41 9.35
C HIS A 105 14.18 -5.75 8.67
N GLN A 106 14.97 -6.63 9.30
CA GLN A 106 15.23 -7.96 8.77
C GLN A 106 13.97 -8.85 8.80
N GLU A 107 13.22 -8.81 9.90
CA GLU A 107 11.98 -9.60 10.05
C GLU A 107 10.96 -9.28 8.96
N VAL A 108 10.66 -7.99 8.75
CA VAL A 108 9.66 -7.60 7.74
C VAL A 108 10.09 -7.98 6.32
N LEU A 109 11.40 -7.91 6.00
CA LEU A 109 11.93 -8.33 4.70
C LEU A 109 11.83 -9.84 4.51
N GLN A 110 12.18 -10.65 5.53
CA GLN A 110 12.02 -12.09 5.50
C GLN A 110 10.55 -12.47 5.28
N LYS A 111 9.64 -11.82 5.98
CA LYS A 111 8.20 -12.06 5.82
C LYS A 111 7.68 -11.66 4.44
N ALA A 112 8.15 -10.54 3.88
CA ALA A 112 7.79 -10.13 2.53
C ALA A 112 8.25 -11.15 1.48
N SER A 113 9.49 -11.62 1.59
CA SER A 113 10.04 -12.66 0.72
C SER A 113 9.31 -14.00 0.88
N GLN A 114 9.03 -14.44 2.12
CA GLN A 114 8.28 -15.67 2.40
C GLN A 114 6.84 -15.63 1.91
N ALA A 115 6.23 -14.44 1.88
CA ALA A 115 4.89 -14.23 1.36
C ALA A 115 4.80 -14.28 -0.18
N GLY A 116 5.93 -14.44 -0.86
CA GLY A 116 6.00 -14.58 -2.32
C GLY A 116 5.76 -13.28 -3.07
N ILE A 117 6.09 -12.13 -2.46
CA ILE A 117 6.08 -10.84 -3.18
C ILE A 117 7.26 -10.83 -4.16
N GLU A 118 6.98 -10.66 -5.44
CA GLU A 118 7.95 -10.82 -6.52
C GLU A 118 8.99 -9.70 -6.52
N GLU A 119 8.55 -8.47 -6.26
CA GLU A 119 9.41 -7.29 -6.29
C GLU A 119 9.42 -6.58 -4.93
N ILE A 120 10.57 -6.57 -4.27
CA ILE A 120 10.80 -5.90 -2.99
C ILE A 120 11.85 -4.80 -3.23
N TRP A 121 11.44 -3.55 -3.14
CA TRP A 121 12.30 -2.39 -3.39
C TRP A 121 12.53 -1.59 -2.12
N LEU A 122 13.77 -1.21 -1.89
CA LEU A 122 14.25 -0.72 -0.60
C LEU A 122 14.82 0.69 -0.72
N LEU A 123 14.42 1.57 0.19
CA LEU A 123 14.93 2.92 0.32
C LEU A 123 15.22 3.22 1.80
N GLY A 124 16.35 3.89 2.06
CA GLY A 124 16.79 4.24 3.42
C GLY A 124 17.91 3.33 3.91
N GLU A 125 18.65 3.81 4.89
CA GLU A 125 19.88 3.17 5.35
C GLU A 125 19.61 1.84 6.08
N ALA A 126 18.64 1.84 7.00
CA ALA A 126 18.31 0.67 7.80
C ALA A 126 17.71 -0.45 6.94
N MET A 127 16.76 -0.09 6.06
CA MET A 127 16.08 -1.05 5.19
C MET A 127 17.04 -1.65 4.16
N THR A 128 17.87 -0.83 3.51
CA THR A 128 18.87 -1.31 2.54
C THR A 128 19.99 -2.10 3.20
N SER A 129 20.37 -1.76 4.44
CA SER A 129 21.34 -2.56 5.21
C SER A 129 20.78 -3.94 5.54
N ALA A 130 19.52 -4.03 5.97
CA ALA A 130 18.84 -5.30 6.23
C ALA A 130 18.72 -6.13 4.94
N GLY A 131 18.34 -5.51 3.82
CA GLY A 131 18.24 -6.16 2.52
C GLY A 131 19.57 -6.74 2.05
N ARG A 132 20.66 -6.00 2.17
CA ARG A 132 22.01 -6.50 1.85
C ARG A 132 22.43 -7.69 2.69
N ARG A 133 22.13 -7.67 4.00
CA ARG A 133 22.45 -8.80 4.90
C ARG A 133 21.70 -10.08 4.55
N LEU A 134 20.50 -9.96 4.08
CA LEU A 134 19.62 -11.09 3.76
C LEU A 134 19.69 -11.51 2.29
N GLY A 135 20.29 -10.69 1.42
CA GLY A 135 20.21 -10.90 -0.03
C GLY A 135 18.79 -10.71 -0.58
N ILE A 136 17.97 -9.87 0.07
CA ILE A 136 16.57 -9.66 -0.28
C ILE A 136 16.36 -8.21 -0.76
N GLY A 137 15.66 -8.08 -1.88
CA GLY A 137 15.19 -6.80 -2.41
C GLY A 137 16.23 -6.01 -3.20
N ARG A 138 15.73 -5.06 -3.98
CA ARG A 138 16.52 -4.11 -4.77
C ARG A 138 16.64 -2.78 -4.02
N SER A 139 17.86 -2.37 -3.71
CA SER A 139 18.13 -1.11 -3.01
C SER A 139 18.26 0.06 -3.96
N PHE A 140 17.76 1.23 -3.55
CA PHE A 140 17.87 2.50 -4.26
C PHE A 140 18.60 3.52 -3.41
N ALA A 141 19.41 4.36 -4.07
CA ALA A 141 20.21 5.37 -3.39
C ALA A 141 19.36 6.53 -2.87
N ASP A 142 18.33 6.90 -3.64
CA ASP A 142 17.49 8.06 -3.34
C ASP A 142 16.09 7.95 -3.98
N LEU A 143 15.22 8.90 -3.65
CA LEU A 143 13.86 8.99 -4.20
C LEU A 143 13.83 9.20 -5.73
N PRO A 144 14.67 10.04 -6.34
CA PRO A 144 14.72 10.18 -7.79
C PRO A 144 15.01 8.86 -8.52
N ALA A 145 16.02 8.10 -8.09
CA ALA A 145 16.37 6.81 -8.68
C ALA A 145 15.22 5.79 -8.53
N LEU A 146 14.59 5.75 -7.35
CA LEU A 146 13.43 4.90 -7.10
C LEU A 146 12.24 5.33 -7.98
N SER A 147 11.99 6.63 -8.12
CA SER A 147 10.88 7.15 -8.95
C SER A 147 11.05 6.78 -10.42
N ALA A 148 12.26 6.96 -10.98
CA ALA A 148 12.56 6.58 -12.36
C ALA A 148 12.36 5.08 -12.58
N ALA A 149 12.85 4.24 -11.65
CA ALA A 149 12.68 2.81 -11.74
C ALA A 149 11.22 2.37 -11.65
N LEU A 150 10.39 3.05 -10.83
CA LEU A 150 8.95 2.77 -10.76
C LEU A 150 8.22 3.15 -12.05
N GLN A 151 8.57 4.28 -12.65
CA GLN A 151 8.02 4.68 -13.95
C GLN A 151 8.34 3.62 -15.01
N ASP A 152 9.62 3.25 -15.15
CA ASP A 152 10.05 2.17 -16.04
C ASP A 152 9.32 0.84 -15.77
N PHE A 153 9.02 0.56 -14.51
CA PHE A 153 8.34 -0.67 -14.14
C PHE A 153 6.87 -0.64 -14.54
N PHE A 154 6.18 0.46 -14.31
CA PHE A 154 4.79 0.64 -14.76
C PHE A 154 4.65 0.66 -16.28
N GLU A 155 5.62 1.24 -17.01
CA GLU A 155 5.61 1.27 -18.48
C GLU A 155 5.74 -0.12 -19.12
N LYS A 156 6.30 -1.10 -18.38
CA LYS A 156 6.42 -2.49 -18.83
C LYS A 156 5.18 -3.34 -18.54
N VAL A 157 4.20 -2.79 -17.82
CA VAL A 157 2.93 -3.49 -17.58
C VAL A 157 2.19 -3.61 -18.92
N PRO A 158 1.81 -4.83 -19.33
CA PRO A 158 1.07 -5.01 -20.57
C PRO A 158 -0.20 -4.15 -20.61
N PRO A 159 -0.53 -3.52 -21.74
CA PRO A 159 -1.79 -2.81 -21.87
C PRO A 159 -2.94 -3.77 -21.61
N GLY A 160 -3.87 -3.37 -20.75
CA GLY A 160 -5.06 -4.15 -20.40
C GLY A 160 -6.30 -3.27 -20.43
N GLN A 161 -7.46 -3.90 -20.48
CA GLN A 161 -8.70 -3.16 -20.29
C GLN A 161 -8.82 -2.73 -18.80
N PRO A 162 -9.30 -1.51 -18.55
CA PRO A 162 -9.59 -1.12 -17.17
C PRO A 162 -10.64 -2.08 -16.60
N PRO A 163 -10.47 -2.54 -15.34
CA PRO A 163 -11.49 -3.35 -14.70
C PRO A 163 -12.81 -2.55 -14.66
N LEU A 164 -13.89 -3.17 -15.09
CA LEU A 164 -15.23 -2.60 -15.05
C LEU A 164 -15.69 -2.32 -13.61
N ASP A 165 -15.13 -3.04 -12.67
CA ASP A 165 -15.29 -2.85 -11.23
C ASP A 165 -13.91 -3.05 -10.58
N LEU A 166 -13.37 -2.01 -9.93
CA LEU A 166 -12.10 -2.06 -9.18
C LEU A 166 -12.07 -3.14 -8.08
N GLN A 167 -13.22 -3.71 -7.75
CA GLN A 167 -13.38 -4.77 -6.76
C GLN A 167 -13.63 -6.16 -7.37
N ALA A 168 -13.90 -6.23 -8.67
CA ALA A 168 -14.25 -7.48 -9.35
C ALA A 168 -13.09 -8.05 -10.20
N GLN A 169 -12.11 -7.25 -10.56
CA GLN A 169 -10.94 -7.69 -11.32
C GLN A 169 -9.65 -7.25 -10.62
N ALA A 170 -8.77 -8.21 -10.39
CA ALA A 170 -7.41 -7.91 -9.92
C ALA A 170 -6.64 -7.18 -11.04
N PRO A 171 -5.84 -6.15 -10.71
CA PRO A 171 -4.95 -5.50 -11.67
C PRO A 171 -3.82 -6.46 -12.07
N ALA A 172 -3.22 -6.22 -13.24
CA ALA A 172 -2.02 -6.97 -13.63
C ALA A 172 -0.83 -6.68 -12.71
N LEU A 173 -0.80 -5.48 -12.09
CA LEU A 173 0.21 -5.06 -11.13
C LEU A 173 -0.40 -4.27 -9.97
N THR A 174 0.02 -4.61 -8.75
CA THR A 174 -0.16 -3.75 -7.57
C THR A 174 1.19 -3.36 -7.00
N ALA A 175 1.47 -2.06 -6.93
CA ALA A 175 2.61 -1.50 -6.23
C ALA A 175 2.14 -0.89 -4.90
N TRP A 176 2.79 -1.26 -3.78
CA TRP A 176 2.50 -0.76 -2.44
C TRP A 176 3.66 0.06 -1.91
N VAL A 177 3.44 1.31 -1.51
CA VAL A 177 4.48 2.22 -1.01
C VAL A 177 4.29 2.46 0.48
N LYS A 178 5.29 2.07 1.29
CA LYS A 178 5.24 2.19 2.74
C LYS A 178 6.60 2.57 3.34
N GLY A 179 6.60 3.53 4.27
CA GLY A 179 7.78 3.95 5.03
C GLY A 179 7.40 4.94 6.11
N SER A 180 8.31 5.18 7.05
CA SER A 180 8.08 6.12 8.14
C SER A 180 7.97 7.56 7.65
N ARG A 181 7.33 8.40 8.47
CA ARG A 181 7.02 9.81 8.16
C ARG A 181 8.23 10.62 7.71
N PHE A 182 9.40 10.38 8.31
CA PHE A 182 10.63 11.10 7.95
C PHE A 182 11.17 10.77 6.55
N MET A 183 10.80 9.60 5.99
CA MET A 183 11.16 9.19 4.62
C MET A 183 10.46 10.03 3.55
N ARG A 184 9.34 10.64 3.88
CA ARG A 184 8.53 11.49 2.99
C ARG A 184 8.17 10.82 1.67
N LEU A 185 7.80 9.54 1.73
CA LEU A 185 7.45 8.75 0.54
C LEU A 185 6.18 9.25 -0.17
N GLU A 186 5.39 10.11 0.46
CA GLU A 186 4.31 10.83 -0.22
C GLU A 186 4.79 11.66 -1.43
N ARG A 187 6.08 12.06 -1.43
CA ARG A 187 6.68 12.77 -2.58
C ARG A 187 6.83 11.85 -3.80
N LEU A 188 7.18 10.58 -3.56
CA LEU A 188 7.23 9.55 -4.59
C LEU A 188 5.84 9.32 -5.18
N VAL A 189 4.84 9.09 -4.32
CA VAL A 189 3.44 8.86 -4.72
C VAL A 189 2.91 10.04 -5.51
N ASN A 190 3.05 11.26 -5.00
CA ASN A 190 2.56 12.46 -5.69
C ASN A 190 3.28 12.70 -7.04
N GLY A 191 4.57 12.39 -7.11
CA GLY A 191 5.35 12.46 -8.36
C GLY A 191 4.80 11.52 -9.43
N LEU A 192 4.53 10.26 -9.07
CA LEU A 192 3.93 9.26 -9.95
C LEU A 192 2.52 9.67 -10.39
N LEU A 193 1.67 10.08 -9.45
CA LEU A 193 0.31 10.54 -9.77
C LEU A 193 0.32 11.73 -10.74
N SER A 194 1.25 12.68 -10.55
CA SER A 194 1.38 13.84 -11.43
C SER A 194 1.90 13.46 -12.82
N HIS A 195 2.78 12.46 -12.91
CA HIS A 195 3.31 11.97 -14.17
C HIS A 195 2.20 11.32 -15.01
N TYR A 196 1.45 10.39 -14.43
CA TYR A 196 0.40 9.65 -15.14
C TYR A 196 -0.87 10.47 -15.38
N ALA A 197 -1.21 11.45 -14.53
CA ALA A 197 -2.34 12.36 -14.79
C ALA A 197 -2.14 13.17 -16.06
N LYS A 198 -0.91 13.57 -16.39
CA LYS A 198 -0.58 14.28 -17.64
C LYS A 198 -0.75 13.39 -18.88
N GLY A 199 -0.42 12.10 -18.78
CA GLY A 199 -0.58 11.14 -19.87
C GLY A 199 -2.04 10.86 -20.23
N LEU A 200 -2.93 10.84 -19.26
CA LEU A 200 -4.37 10.65 -19.48
C LEU A 200 -5.04 11.88 -20.13
N ALA A 201 -4.55 13.09 -19.86
CA ALA A 201 -5.09 14.33 -20.44
C ALA A 201 -4.68 14.55 -21.90
N CYS A 202 -3.69 13.83 -22.42
CA CYS A 202 -3.17 14.00 -23.80
C CYS A 202 -3.76 12.99 -24.80
N SER A 203 -4.69 12.13 -24.36
CA SER A 203 -5.31 11.07 -25.16
C SER A 203 -6.76 11.40 -25.58
N CYS A 204 -7.17 12.68 -25.50
CA CYS A 204 -8.46 13.18 -25.96
C CYS A 204 -8.33 14.01 -27.22
#